data_359e5feb415f9c40c6b9a2c01cf1f07a
#
_entry.id   359e5feb415f9c40c6b9a2c01cf1f07a
#
_cell.length_a   1.000
_cell.length_b   1.000
_cell.length_c   1.000
_cell.angle_alpha   90.00
_cell.angle_beta   90.00
_cell.angle_gamma   90.00
#
_symmetry.space_group_name_H-M   'P 1'
#
loop_
_entity.id
_entity.type
_entity.pdbx_description
1 polymer ?
#
loop_
_entity_poly.entity_id
_entity_poly.type
_entity_poly.pdbx_seq_one_letter_code
_entity_poly.pdbx_strand_id
1 'polypeptide(L)'
;MLMKIAVALAATIGAGIVMSSDAQARPELVGINGEYAPGTIVVKTHERRLYLILDSGRAMRYPVGVGKAGKQWAGTTTIEGKYLHPAWSPPSEVKRDKPNMPDVIPGGSPRNPMGVAAMTLAGGEYAIHGTNVPGSVGGFVSYGCIRMYNADVLDLYNRVGWGTTVVVTR
;
A
#
# COMPACT_ATOMS: atom_id res chain seq x y z
N MET A 1 -12.74 49.01 -60.14
CA MET A 1 -12.15 47.69 -60.04
C MET A 1 -11.63 47.50 -58.61
N LEU A 2 -12.48 47.01 -57.73
CA LEU A 2 -12.14 46.83 -56.28
C LEU A 2 -11.72 45.36 -56.04
N MET A 3 -10.50 45.22 -55.60
CA MET A 3 -9.89 43.92 -55.22
C MET A 3 -10.27 43.63 -53.76
N LYS A 4 -11.04 42.58 -53.49
CA LYS A 4 -11.38 42.10 -52.14
C LYS A 4 -10.26 41.20 -51.66
N ILE A 5 -9.58 41.60 -50.56
CA ILE A 5 -8.60 40.80 -49.86
C ILE A 5 -9.35 39.98 -48.82
N ALA A 6 -9.35 38.65 -48.94
CA ALA A 6 -9.88 37.75 -47.96
C ALA A 6 -8.74 37.39 -46.95
N VAL A 7 -8.96 37.75 -45.67
CA VAL A 7 -8.08 37.34 -44.57
C VAL A 7 -8.59 36.03 -44.03
N ALA A 8 -7.79 34.96 -44.18
CA ALA A 8 -8.05 33.64 -43.58
C ALA A 8 -7.53 33.65 -42.12
N LEU A 9 -8.43 33.49 -41.18
CA LEU A 9 -8.11 33.33 -39.75
C LEU A 9 -7.85 31.86 -39.48
N ALA A 10 -6.59 31.49 -39.28
CA ALA A 10 -6.21 30.13 -38.85
C ALA A 10 -6.41 29.97 -37.35
N ALA A 11 -7.39 29.19 -36.93
CA ALA A 11 -7.61 28.81 -35.51
C ALA A 11 -6.68 27.63 -35.19
N THR A 12 -5.66 27.89 -34.37
CA THR A 12 -4.79 26.83 -33.78
C THR A 12 -5.51 26.25 -32.56
N ILE A 13 -6.04 25.03 -32.70
CA ILE A 13 -6.57 24.26 -31.58
C ILE A 13 -5.37 23.66 -30.84
N GLY A 14 -4.99 24.28 -29.72
CA GLY A 14 -4.01 23.72 -28.80
C GLY A 14 -4.62 22.51 -28.07
N ALA A 15 -4.21 21.29 -28.43
CA ALA A 15 -4.52 20.09 -27.68
C ALA A 15 -3.75 20.13 -26.35
N GLY A 16 -4.43 20.51 -25.28
CA GLY A 16 -3.91 20.40 -23.91
C GLY A 16 -3.75 18.92 -23.55
N ILE A 17 -2.52 18.44 -23.43
CA ILE A 17 -2.22 17.13 -22.86
C ILE A 17 -2.55 17.22 -21.38
N VAL A 18 -3.71 16.69 -20.98
CA VAL A 18 -4.04 16.46 -19.56
C VAL A 18 -3.17 15.29 -19.10
N MET A 19 -2.04 15.58 -18.51
CA MET A 19 -1.26 14.60 -17.76
C MET A 19 -2.10 14.19 -16.55
N SER A 20 -2.77 13.05 -16.62
CA SER A 20 -3.34 12.39 -15.45
C SER A 20 -2.16 11.98 -14.57
N SER A 21 -1.80 12.80 -13.60
CA SER A 21 -0.94 12.35 -12.52
C SER A 21 -1.74 11.31 -11.74
N ASP A 22 -1.31 10.05 -11.77
CA ASP A 22 -1.75 9.06 -10.81
C ASP A 22 -1.53 9.65 -9.42
N ALA A 23 -2.62 10.06 -8.78
CA ALA A 23 -2.60 10.55 -7.42
C ALA A 23 -2.35 9.37 -6.48
N GLN A 24 -1.12 8.87 -6.46
CA GLN A 24 -0.64 8.00 -5.41
C GLN A 24 -0.67 8.84 -4.13
N ALA A 25 -1.51 8.43 -3.19
CA ALA A 25 -1.56 9.07 -1.88
C ALA A 25 -0.16 8.97 -1.26
N ARG A 26 0.49 10.11 -1.10
CA ARG A 26 1.81 10.19 -0.46
C ARG A 26 1.64 10.04 1.06
N PRO A 27 2.68 9.53 1.76
CA PRO A 27 2.68 9.55 3.22
C PRO A 27 2.43 10.97 3.73
N GLU A 28 1.54 11.09 4.71
CA GLU A 28 1.18 12.37 5.31
C GLU A 28 1.62 12.46 6.76
N LEU A 29 2.20 13.58 7.16
CA LEU A 29 2.44 13.88 8.58
C LEU A 29 1.12 14.32 9.23
N VAL A 30 0.68 13.59 10.25
CA VAL A 30 -0.60 13.84 10.93
C VAL A 30 -0.45 13.81 12.44
N GLY A 31 -1.37 14.44 13.15
CA GLY A 31 -1.58 14.21 14.58
C GLY A 31 -2.21 12.85 14.82
N ILE A 32 -1.83 12.17 15.89
CA ILE A 32 -2.44 10.92 16.34
C ILE A 32 -2.72 10.96 17.83
N ASN A 33 -3.93 10.56 18.22
CA ASN A 33 -4.30 10.39 19.61
C ASN A 33 -3.99 8.96 20.07
N GLY A 34 -3.47 8.82 21.26
CA GLY A 34 -3.12 7.54 21.88
C GLY A 34 -1.68 7.52 22.39
N GLU A 35 -1.44 6.68 23.38
CA GLU A 35 -0.12 6.50 23.99
C GLU A 35 0.61 5.34 23.29
N TYR A 36 1.22 5.64 22.16
CA TYR A 36 2.07 4.71 21.42
C TYR A 36 3.53 5.17 21.49
N ALA A 37 4.43 4.25 21.76
CA ALA A 37 5.86 4.55 21.76
C ALA A 37 6.34 4.94 20.34
N PRO A 38 7.25 5.90 20.21
CA PRO A 38 7.90 6.21 18.94
C PRO A 38 8.46 4.95 18.28
N GLY A 39 8.35 4.85 16.95
CA GLY A 39 8.74 3.70 16.16
C GLY A 39 7.67 2.60 16.07
N THR A 40 6.57 2.68 16.83
CA THR A 40 5.46 1.72 16.72
C THR A 40 4.69 1.95 15.42
N ILE A 41 4.31 0.85 14.77
CA ILE A 41 3.32 0.85 13.68
C ILE A 41 1.93 0.61 14.29
N VAL A 42 0.97 1.47 13.96
CA VAL A 42 -0.44 1.30 14.35
C VAL A 42 -1.29 1.16 13.10
N VAL A 43 -2.00 0.03 12.95
CA VAL A 43 -2.92 -0.20 11.84
C VAL A 43 -4.34 -0.11 12.35
N LYS A 44 -5.10 0.88 11.89
CA LYS A 44 -6.53 1.01 12.17
C LYS A 44 -7.31 0.48 10.99
N THR A 45 -7.83 -0.75 11.12
CA THR A 45 -8.41 -1.47 9.98
C THR A 45 -9.70 -0.82 9.48
N HIS A 46 -10.54 -0.27 10.38
CA HIS A 46 -11.77 0.43 10.00
C HIS A 46 -11.49 1.71 9.19
N GLU A 47 -10.36 2.39 9.49
CA GLU A 47 -9.91 3.57 8.73
C GLU A 47 -9.20 3.20 7.44
N ARG A 48 -8.71 1.95 7.31
CA ARG A 48 -7.80 1.48 6.26
C ARG A 48 -6.55 2.37 6.17
N ARG A 49 -5.97 2.61 7.34
CA ARG A 49 -4.77 3.46 7.52
C ARG A 49 -3.75 2.76 8.40
N LEU A 50 -2.49 2.98 8.06
CA LEU A 50 -1.33 2.61 8.85
C LEU A 50 -0.64 3.89 9.30
N TYR A 51 -0.23 3.93 10.55
CA TYR A 51 0.46 5.05 11.19
C TYR A 51 1.80 4.58 11.72
N LEU A 52 2.89 5.17 11.28
CA LEU A 52 4.20 5.04 11.93
C LEU A 52 4.35 6.19 12.93
N ILE A 53 4.43 5.86 14.19
CA ILE A 53 4.58 6.84 15.28
C ILE A 53 5.99 7.44 15.23
N LEU A 54 6.09 8.75 15.12
CA LEU A 54 7.37 9.47 15.07
C LEU A 54 7.79 9.96 16.45
N ASP A 55 6.83 10.54 17.18
CA ASP A 55 6.99 11.04 18.55
C ASP A 55 5.62 11.12 19.22
N SER A 56 5.57 11.69 20.43
CA SER A 56 4.30 11.88 21.14
C SER A 56 3.37 12.83 20.38
N GLY A 57 2.34 12.26 19.77
CA GLY A 57 1.28 12.98 19.08
C GLY A 57 1.46 13.17 17.57
N ARG A 58 2.58 12.71 16.96
CA ARG A 58 2.77 12.79 15.49
C ARG A 58 3.03 11.43 14.88
N ALA A 59 2.48 11.21 13.70
CA ALA A 59 2.69 9.98 12.94
C ALA A 59 2.75 10.24 11.44
N MET A 60 3.46 9.36 10.74
CA MET A 60 3.38 9.25 9.30
C MET A 60 2.22 8.34 8.94
N ARG A 61 1.23 8.84 8.21
CA ARG A 61 0.03 8.11 7.81
C ARG A 61 0.13 7.60 6.39
N TYR A 62 -0.23 6.32 6.19
CA TYR A 62 -0.26 5.65 4.89
C TYR A 62 -1.65 5.06 4.62
N PRO A 63 -2.18 5.16 3.40
CA PRO A 63 -3.36 4.38 3.01
C PRO A 63 -3.00 2.91 2.89
N VAL A 64 -3.89 2.01 3.34
CA VAL A 64 -3.65 0.57 3.26
C VAL A 64 -4.89 -0.20 2.85
N GLY A 65 -4.69 -1.33 2.16
CA GLY A 65 -5.71 -2.37 2.03
C GLY A 65 -5.58 -3.34 3.20
N VAL A 66 -6.70 -3.79 3.74
CA VAL A 66 -6.77 -4.64 4.93
C VAL A 66 -7.62 -5.89 4.68
N GLY A 67 -7.72 -6.76 5.68
CA GLY A 67 -8.52 -7.99 5.62
C GLY A 67 -9.96 -7.74 5.18
N LYS A 68 -10.46 -8.57 4.24
CA LYS A 68 -11.88 -8.63 3.87
C LYS A 68 -12.73 -9.07 5.06
N ALA A 69 -14.06 -9.01 4.94
CA ALA A 69 -14.98 -9.48 5.97
C ALA A 69 -14.62 -10.90 6.46
N GLY A 70 -14.55 -11.09 7.76
CA GLY A 70 -14.11 -12.35 8.39
C GLY A 70 -12.61 -12.62 8.37
N LYS A 71 -11.79 -11.74 7.77
CA LYS A 71 -10.31 -11.84 7.70
C LYS A 71 -9.60 -10.68 8.39
N GLN A 72 -10.34 -9.85 9.12
CA GLN A 72 -9.74 -8.81 9.94
C GLN A 72 -9.35 -9.38 11.30
N TRP A 73 -8.22 -8.94 11.79
CA TRP A 73 -7.71 -9.30 13.11
C TRP A 73 -7.32 -8.04 13.90
N ALA A 74 -7.14 -8.19 15.18
CA ALA A 74 -6.62 -7.17 16.06
C ALA A 74 -5.66 -7.82 17.05
N GLY A 75 -4.69 -7.05 17.52
CA GLY A 75 -3.67 -7.53 18.46
C GLY A 75 -2.35 -6.81 18.28
N THR A 76 -1.35 -7.25 19.04
CA THR A 76 0.01 -6.73 18.97
C THR A 76 0.95 -7.83 18.51
N THR A 77 1.84 -7.49 17.60
CA THR A 77 2.89 -8.35 17.06
C THR A 77 4.15 -7.53 16.78
N THR A 78 5.17 -8.14 16.16
CA THR A 78 6.40 -7.46 15.77
C THR A 78 6.79 -7.84 14.34
N ILE A 79 7.61 -7.01 13.68
CA ILE A 79 8.25 -7.37 12.42
C ILE A 79 9.32 -8.43 12.71
N GLU A 80 9.20 -9.62 12.11
CA GLU A 80 10.16 -10.72 12.23
C GLU A 80 11.02 -10.94 10.98
N GLY A 81 10.66 -10.35 9.84
CA GLY A 81 11.42 -10.45 8.60
C GLY A 81 11.18 -9.28 7.68
N LYS A 82 12.21 -8.94 6.89
CA LYS A 82 12.16 -7.85 5.89
C LYS A 82 12.78 -8.33 4.59
N TYR A 83 12.06 -8.21 3.49
CA TYR A 83 12.43 -8.76 2.18
C TYR A 83 12.16 -7.76 1.06
N LEU A 84 13.14 -7.56 0.18
CA LEU A 84 12.96 -6.84 -1.08
C LEU A 84 12.68 -7.87 -2.19
N HIS A 85 11.71 -7.56 -3.03
CA HIS A 85 11.26 -8.42 -4.12
C HIS A 85 11.07 -9.88 -3.68
N PRO A 86 10.28 -10.16 -2.62
CA PRO A 86 10.11 -11.52 -2.12
C PRO A 86 9.42 -12.40 -3.16
N ALA A 87 9.82 -13.66 -3.26
CA ALA A 87 8.96 -14.67 -3.87
C ALA A 87 7.72 -14.87 -2.99
N TRP A 88 6.62 -15.28 -3.58
CA TRP A 88 5.38 -15.50 -2.85
C TRP A 88 4.79 -16.88 -3.16
N SER A 89 4.49 -17.61 -2.10
CA SER A 89 3.71 -18.84 -2.14
C SER A 89 2.32 -18.57 -1.57
N PRO A 90 1.24 -18.90 -2.30
CA PRO A 90 -0.11 -18.68 -1.79
C PRO A 90 -0.35 -19.51 -0.52
N PRO A 91 -0.82 -18.89 0.57
CA PRO A 91 -1.32 -19.63 1.73
C PRO A 91 -2.40 -20.64 1.33
N SER A 92 -2.57 -21.70 2.14
CA SER A 92 -3.52 -22.80 1.86
C SER A 92 -4.93 -22.30 1.60
N GLU A 93 -5.38 -21.27 2.32
CA GLU A 93 -6.67 -20.64 2.14
C GLU A 93 -6.81 -19.96 0.77
N VAL A 94 -5.77 -19.24 0.33
CA VAL A 94 -5.76 -18.60 -0.99
C VAL A 94 -5.77 -19.66 -2.10
N LYS A 95 -5.00 -20.75 -1.91
CA LYS A 95 -5.02 -21.90 -2.84
C LYS A 95 -6.38 -22.56 -2.94
N ARG A 96 -7.09 -22.71 -1.82
CA ARG A 96 -8.45 -23.26 -1.80
C ARG A 96 -9.43 -22.41 -2.60
N ASP A 97 -9.36 -21.07 -2.42
CA ASP A 97 -10.23 -20.11 -3.13
C ASP A 97 -9.82 -19.93 -4.61
N LYS A 98 -8.56 -20.19 -4.94
CA LYS A 98 -7.96 -20.01 -6.26
C LYS A 98 -7.06 -21.20 -6.63
N PRO A 99 -7.61 -22.37 -6.93
CA PRO A 99 -6.86 -23.62 -7.10
C PRO A 99 -5.84 -23.60 -8.25
N ASN A 100 -6.09 -22.80 -9.28
CA ASN A 100 -5.21 -22.67 -10.45
C ASN A 100 -4.03 -21.68 -10.23
N MET A 101 -3.86 -21.16 -9.02
CA MET A 101 -2.75 -20.25 -8.72
C MET A 101 -1.43 -21.05 -8.66
N PRO A 102 -0.32 -20.56 -9.24
CA PRO A 102 0.99 -21.21 -9.12
C PRO A 102 1.40 -21.42 -7.67
N ASP A 103 2.20 -22.46 -7.40
CA ASP A 103 2.71 -22.73 -6.04
C ASP A 103 3.69 -21.66 -5.57
N VAL A 104 4.44 -21.08 -6.50
CA VAL A 104 5.36 -19.97 -6.24
C VAL A 104 5.25 -18.94 -7.35
N ILE A 105 5.17 -17.67 -6.99
CA ILE A 105 5.34 -16.55 -7.91
C ILE A 105 6.66 -15.87 -7.58
N PRO A 106 7.63 -15.82 -8.52
CA PRO A 106 8.94 -15.24 -8.28
C PRO A 106 8.87 -13.77 -7.85
N GLY A 107 9.87 -13.35 -7.08
CA GLY A 107 10.09 -11.94 -6.77
C GLY A 107 10.33 -11.11 -8.03
N GLY A 108 9.83 -9.87 -8.03
CA GLY A 108 9.91 -8.98 -9.20
C GLY A 108 8.93 -9.29 -10.33
N SER A 109 8.21 -10.41 -10.27
CA SER A 109 7.15 -10.70 -11.26
C SER A 109 6.01 -9.67 -11.16
N PRO A 110 5.51 -9.15 -12.29
CA PRO A 110 4.36 -8.25 -12.29
C PRO A 110 3.06 -8.91 -11.78
N ARG A 111 3.05 -10.25 -11.69
CA ARG A 111 1.94 -11.03 -11.11
C ARG A 111 2.08 -11.27 -9.61
N ASN A 112 3.22 -10.89 -9.01
CA ASN A 112 3.45 -11.14 -7.59
C ASN A 112 2.64 -10.17 -6.70
N PRO A 113 1.70 -10.67 -5.88
CA PRO A 113 0.86 -9.83 -5.04
C PRO A 113 1.59 -9.12 -3.91
N MET A 114 2.85 -9.53 -3.58
CA MET A 114 3.64 -8.89 -2.53
C MET A 114 4.27 -7.56 -2.99
N GLY A 115 4.27 -7.29 -4.29
CA GLY A 115 4.88 -6.08 -4.82
C GLY A 115 6.41 -6.06 -4.65
N VAL A 116 6.96 -4.90 -4.29
CA VAL A 116 8.41 -4.67 -4.27
C VAL A 116 9.07 -4.97 -2.93
N ALA A 117 8.32 -5.02 -1.84
CA ALA A 117 8.84 -5.31 -0.50
C ALA A 117 7.76 -5.93 0.40
N ALA A 118 8.21 -6.71 1.39
CA ALA A 118 7.37 -7.27 2.43
C ALA A 118 8.09 -7.28 3.78
N MET A 119 7.31 -7.09 4.84
CA MET A 119 7.70 -7.24 6.23
C MET A 119 6.76 -8.26 6.88
N THR A 120 7.29 -9.46 7.23
CA THR A 120 6.52 -10.51 7.88
C THR A 120 6.30 -10.19 9.35
N LEU A 121 5.15 -10.61 9.87
CA LEU A 121 4.73 -10.37 11.25
C LEU A 121 4.86 -11.64 12.09
N ALA A 122 5.41 -11.50 13.29
CA ALA A 122 5.66 -12.61 14.19
C ALA A 122 4.37 -13.35 14.59
N GLY A 123 4.50 -14.66 14.72
CA GLY A 123 3.42 -15.55 15.15
C GLY A 123 2.36 -15.80 14.11
N GLY A 124 2.61 -15.45 12.84
CA GLY A 124 1.55 -15.60 11.89
C GLY A 124 1.88 -15.67 10.43
N GLU A 125 0.79 -15.70 9.71
CA GLU A 125 0.73 -15.79 8.26
C GLU A 125 0.58 -14.41 7.61
N TYR A 126 0.78 -13.31 8.39
CA TYR A 126 0.50 -11.96 7.92
C TYR A 126 1.79 -11.19 7.61
N ALA A 127 1.64 -10.24 6.72
CA ALA A 127 2.71 -9.32 6.35
C ALA A 127 2.17 -7.92 6.05
N ILE A 128 3.03 -6.93 6.18
CA ILE A 128 2.86 -5.61 5.57
C ILE A 128 3.64 -5.64 4.27
N HIS A 129 2.99 -5.39 3.12
CA HIS A 129 3.62 -5.60 1.82
C HIS A 129 3.12 -4.64 0.73
N GLY A 130 3.86 -4.54 -0.35
CA GLY A 130 3.45 -3.81 -1.55
C GLY A 130 2.30 -4.48 -2.31
N THR A 131 2.12 -4.15 -3.57
CA THR A 131 1.05 -4.77 -4.36
C THR A 131 1.33 -4.70 -5.85
N ASN A 132 0.80 -5.67 -6.59
CA ASN A 132 0.66 -5.61 -8.06
C ASN A 132 -0.73 -5.07 -8.51
N VAL A 133 -1.62 -4.73 -7.55
CA VAL A 133 -2.96 -4.19 -7.82
C VAL A 133 -3.15 -2.91 -7.00
N PRO A 134 -2.59 -1.76 -7.45
CA PRO A 134 -2.61 -0.50 -6.67
C PRO A 134 -4.02 -0.05 -6.30
N GLY A 135 -5.01 -0.21 -7.17
CA GLY A 135 -6.40 0.15 -6.90
C GLY A 135 -7.08 -0.61 -5.76
N SER A 136 -6.39 -1.61 -5.17
CA SER A 136 -6.87 -2.35 -4.01
C SER A 136 -6.49 -1.72 -2.66
N VAL A 137 -5.58 -0.73 -2.67
CA VAL A 137 -5.22 0.04 -1.47
C VAL A 137 -6.40 0.93 -1.08
N GLY A 138 -6.71 0.99 0.19
CA GLY A 138 -7.91 1.66 0.73
C GLY A 138 -9.15 0.75 0.82
N GLY A 139 -9.05 -0.52 0.41
CA GLY A 139 -10.13 -1.50 0.42
C GLY A 139 -10.01 -2.57 1.51
N PHE A 140 -11.10 -3.35 1.70
CA PHE A 140 -11.16 -4.58 2.50
C PHE A 140 -10.95 -5.76 1.56
N VAL A 141 -9.69 -6.13 1.25
CA VAL A 141 -9.35 -6.93 0.07
C VAL A 141 -8.44 -8.13 0.34
N SER A 142 -7.75 -8.17 1.48
CA SER A 142 -6.76 -9.20 1.78
C SER A 142 -7.34 -10.37 2.62
N TYR A 143 -6.51 -11.38 2.83
CA TYR A 143 -6.78 -12.47 3.76
C TYR A 143 -6.20 -12.21 5.17
N GLY A 144 -5.90 -10.94 5.50
CA GLY A 144 -5.37 -10.49 6.78
C GLY A 144 -4.10 -9.65 6.67
N CYS A 145 -3.35 -9.78 5.58
CA CYS A 145 -2.18 -8.93 5.31
C CYS A 145 -2.55 -7.45 5.15
N ILE A 146 -1.60 -6.58 5.40
CA ILE A 146 -1.70 -5.14 5.23
C ILE A 146 -1.03 -4.76 3.92
N ARG A 147 -1.82 -4.30 2.96
CA ARG A 147 -1.38 -3.99 1.59
C ARG A 147 -1.13 -2.51 1.42
N MET A 148 0.01 -2.13 0.87
CA MET A 148 0.44 -0.75 0.64
C MET A 148 0.71 -0.49 -0.84
N TYR A 149 0.75 0.77 -1.24
CA TYR A 149 1.40 1.14 -2.49
C TYR A 149 2.88 0.77 -2.45
N ASN A 150 3.47 0.46 -3.60
CA ASN A 150 4.87 0.03 -3.66
C ASN A 150 5.84 1.13 -3.17
N ALA A 151 5.56 2.39 -3.47
CA ALA A 151 6.35 3.51 -2.95
C ALA A 151 6.25 3.64 -1.43
N ASP A 152 5.04 3.46 -0.88
CA ASP A 152 4.77 3.60 0.55
C ASP A 152 5.40 2.47 1.37
N VAL A 153 5.34 1.23 0.88
CA VAL A 153 5.98 0.12 1.58
C VAL A 153 7.50 0.25 1.58
N LEU A 154 8.12 0.81 0.54
CA LEU A 154 9.56 1.09 0.52
C LEU A 154 9.94 2.20 1.50
N ASP A 155 9.13 3.27 1.58
CA ASP A 155 9.35 4.33 2.56
C ASP A 155 9.25 3.78 3.99
N LEU A 156 8.20 3.02 4.30
CA LEU A 156 8.04 2.37 5.61
C LEU A 156 9.16 1.37 5.90
N TYR A 157 9.53 0.55 4.91
CA TYR A 157 10.61 -0.45 5.02
C TYR A 157 11.94 0.19 5.45
N ASN A 158 12.26 1.37 4.94
CA ASN A 158 13.49 2.08 5.27
C ASN A 158 13.46 2.74 6.66
N ARG A 159 12.28 2.92 7.25
CA ARG A 159 12.09 3.59 8.55
C ARG A 159 12.03 2.63 9.72
N VAL A 160 11.71 1.36 9.50
CA VAL A 160 11.46 0.37 10.55
C VAL A 160 12.45 -0.79 10.47
N GLY A 161 12.62 -1.49 11.59
CA GLY A 161 13.54 -2.62 11.74
C GLY A 161 12.85 -3.90 12.21
N TRP A 162 13.65 -4.94 12.37
CA TRP A 162 13.25 -6.17 13.04
C TRP A 162 12.88 -5.83 14.50
N GLY A 163 11.87 -6.49 15.04
CA GLY A 163 11.37 -6.23 16.37
C GLY A 163 10.49 -4.98 16.49
N THR A 164 10.30 -4.18 15.41
CA THR A 164 9.35 -3.07 15.42
C THR A 164 7.97 -3.56 15.82
N THR A 165 7.40 -2.95 16.86
CA THR A 165 6.05 -3.26 17.34
C THR A 165 4.99 -2.86 16.33
N VAL A 166 4.04 -3.76 16.11
CA VAL A 166 2.88 -3.53 15.23
C VAL A 166 1.61 -3.78 16.02
N VAL A 167 0.81 -2.75 16.20
CA VAL A 167 -0.50 -2.79 16.87
C VAL A 167 -1.58 -2.69 15.80
N VAL A 168 -2.46 -3.69 15.74
CA VAL A 168 -3.60 -3.69 14.82
C VAL A 168 -4.88 -3.54 15.61
N THR A 169 -5.71 -2.57 15.25
CA THR A 169 -7.02 -2.29 15.85
C THR A 169 -8.13 -2.40 14.81
N ARG A 170 -9.34 -2.70 15.28
CA ARG A 170 -10.56 -2.69 14.45
C ARG A 170 -11.23 -1.34 14.49
#